data_a71b163d5cf385a63adddce63e701239
#
_entry.id   a71b163d5cf385a63adddce63e701239
#
_cell.length_a   1.000
_cell.length_b   1.000
_cell.length_c   1.000
_cell.angle_alpha   90.00
_cell.angle_beta   90.00
_cell.angle_gamma   90.00
#
_symmetry.space_group_name_H-M   'P 1'
#
loop_
_entity.id
_entity.type
_entity.pdbx_description
1 polymer ?
#
loop_
_entity_poly.entity_id
_entity_poly.type
_entity_poly.pdbx_seq_one_letter_code
_entity_poly.pdbx_strand_id
1 'polypeptide(L)'
;RSEFEQPLGTLYSLFQSIEATGTDQTSEVLQLEIITDSIAASYLELDEETEFVLLARLRRAGGDPLAVDRAWVPLNHGAPLLDVDWSHTALYTEMSRIGAPTPTAGWERLTPVIPSSADRKLLGLPSGVAAFSLERLGTFDGKPVEWRTTLIRGDRYRFVSEWSSDGSGGALRPTS
;
A
#
# COMPACT_ATOMS: atom_id res chain seq x y z
N ARG A 1 21.89 -0.27 7.52
CA ARG A 1 20.46 -0.64 7.49
C ARG A 1 20.12 -1.31 6.18
N SER A 2 19.34 -2.38 6.23
CA SER A 2 18.87 -3.07 5.03
C SER A 2 17.98 -2.15 4.20
N GLU A 3 18.17 -2.18 2.90
CA GLU A 3 17.29 -1.56 1.92
C GLU A 3 16.31 -2.60 1.40
N PHE A 4 15.09 -2.19 1.10
CA PHE A 4 14.06 -3.04 0.53
C PHE A 4 13.84 -2.64 -0.93
N GLU A 5 13.64 -3.62 -1.78
CA GLU A 5 13.38 -3.42 -3.20
C GLU A 5 11.98 -3.90 -3.57
N GLN A 6 11.30 -3.11 -4.38
CA GLN A 6 10.00 -3.49 -4.94
C GLN A 6 10.04 -3.36 -6.46
N PRO A 7 9.62 -4.39 -7.19
CA PRO A 7 9.44 -4.30 -8.63
C PRO A 7 8.30 -3.34 -9.00
N LEU A 8 8.52 -2.50 -10.01
CA LEU A 8 7.47 -1.72 -10.63
C LEU A 8 6.61 -2.59 -11.55
N GLY A 9 5.31 -2.30 -11.63
CA GLY A 9 4.39 -2.95 -12.55
C GLY A 9 3.91 -4.35 -12.13
N THR A 10 4.11 -4.75 -10.89
CA THR A 10 3.60 -6.01 -10.33
C THR A 10 2.59 -5.75 -9.23
N LEU A 11 1.67 -6.71 -9.02
CA LEU A 11 0.74 -6.71 -7.89
C LEU A 11 1.43 -7.08 -6.56
N TYR A 12 2.65 -6.58 -6.37
CA TYR A 12 3.36 -6.81 -5.14
C TYR A 12 2.83 -5.91 -4.03
N SER A 13 2.44 -6.50 -2.91
CA SER A 13 2.20 -5.71 -1.70
C SER A 13 3.52 -5.40 -1.00
N LEU A 14 3.56 -4.30 -0.27
CA LEU A 14 4.69 -3.97 0.60
C LEU A 14 4.99 -5.12 1.58
N PHE A 15 3.95 -5.79 2.06
CA PHE A 15 4.04 -6.98 2.90
C PHE A 15 4.89 -8.08 2.24
N GLN A 16 4.58 -8.45 0.99
CA GLN A 16 5.32 -9.48 0.26
C GLN A 16 6.76 -9.06 -0.02
N SER A 17 6.99 -7.79 -0.34
CA SER A 17 8.35 -7.27 -0.57
C SER A 17 9.23 -7.40 0.66
N ILE A 18 8.71 -7.15 1.85
CA ILE A 18 9.44 -7.28 3.11
C ILE A 18 9.69 -8.75 3.43
N GLU A 19 8.69 -9.60 3.30
CA GLU A 19 8.81 -11.04 3.58
C GLU A 19 9.80 -11.73 2.64
N ALA A 20 9.89 -11.31 1.38
CA ALA A 20 10.83 -11.85 0.42
C ALA A 20 12.30 -11.66 0.84
N THR A 21 12.60 -10.70 1.71
CA THR A 21 13.94 -10.48 2.26
C THR A 21 14.24 -11.34 3.49
N GLY A 22 13.28 -12.13 3.98
CA GLY A 22 13.40 -12.89 5.23
C GLY A 22 13.31 -12.03 6.49
N THR A 23 12.91 -10.78 6.35
CA THR A 23 12.74 -9.85 7.48
C THR A 23 11.33 -9.96 8.05
N ASP A 24 11.21 -10.05 9.37
CA ASP A 24 9.91 -10.02 10.04
C ASP A 24 9.21 -8.69 9.77
N GLN A 25 7.97 -8.79 9.33
CA GLN A 25 7.12 -7.66 9.05
C GLN A 25 5.91 -7.68 9.98
N THR A 26 5.69 -6.55 10.64
CA THR A 26 4.53 -6.32 11.49
C THR A 26 3.81 -5.05 11.11
N SER A 27 2.55 -4.95 11.49
CA SER A 27 1.73 -3.76 11.29
C SER A 27 1.11 -3.32 12.61
N GLU A 28 1.15 -2.03 12.84
CA GLU A 28 0.41 -1.37 13.91
C GLU A 28 -0.76 -0.63 13.29
N VAL A 29 -1.98 -0.92 13.74
CA VAL A 29 -3.17 -0.23 13.25
C VAL A 29 -3.22 1.17 13.83
N LEU A 30 -3.23 2.18 12.97
CA LEU A 30 -3.38 3.58 13.33
C LEU A 30 -4.84 4.01 13.30
N GLN A 31 -5.58 3.54 12.30
CA GLN A 31 -7.02 3.77 12.13
C GLN A 31 -7.67 2.55 11.51
N LEU A 32 -8.85 2.20 11.99
CA LEU A 32 -9.74 1.21 11.39
C LEU A 32 -11.15 1.67 11.68
N GLU A 33 -11.76 2.34 10.72
CA GLU A 33 -13.04 3.02 10.94
C GLU A 33 -13.83 3.19 9.65
N ILE A 34 -15.11 3.50 9.79
CA ILE A 34 -15.96 3.86 8.67
C ILE A 34 -15.92 5.37 8.51
N ILE A 35 -15.56 5.84 7.32
CA ILE A 35 -15.49 7.26 6.99
C ILE A 35 -16.06 7.54 5.60
N THR A 36 -16.38 8.81 5.33
CA THR A 36 -16.50 9.34 3.98
C THR A 36 -15.21 10.07 3.61
N ASP A 37 -14.84 10.02 2.33
CA ASP A 37 -13.65 10.70 1.81
C ASP A 37 -13.88 11.06 0.36
N SER A 38 -13.94 12.36 0.06
CA SER A 38 -14.24 12.84 -1.29
C SER A 38 -13.13 12.51 -2.30
N ILE A 39 -11.88 12.44 -1.86
CA ILE A 39 -10.74 12.09 -2.72
C ILE A 39 -10.82 10.61 -3.09
N ALA A 40 -11.00 9.73 -2.11
CA ALA A 40 -11.18 8.30 -2.34
C ALA A 40 -12.40 8.03 -3.24
N ALA A 41 -13.52 8.69 -2.98
CA ALA A 41 -14.73 8.58 -3.79
C ALA A 41 -14.47 8.98 -5.25
N SER A 42 -13.73 10.05 -5.48
CA SER A 42 -13.37 10.52 -6.83
C SER A 42 -12.56 9.47 -7.59
N TYR A 43 -11.51 8.91 -6.97
CA TYR A 43 -10.71 7.85 -7.60
C TYR A 43 -11.50 6.56 -7.85
N LEU A 44 -12.41 6.23 -6.94
CA LEU A 44 -13.24 5.02 -7.05
C LEU A 44 -14.50 5.23 -7.90
N GLU A 45 -14.69 6.42 -8.47
CA GLU A 45 -15.84 6.77 -9.30
C GLU A 45 -17.18 6.55 -8.56
N LEU A 46 -17.20 6.91 -7.28
CA LEU A 46 -18.35 6.77 -6.39
C LEU A 46 -18.84 8.16 -5.92
N ASP A 47 -20.05 8.17 -5.36
CA ASP A 47 -20.63 9.36 -4.77
C ASP A 47 -19.78 9.86 -3.59
N GLU A 48 -19.71 11.17 -3.39
CA GLU A 48 -18.96 11.80 -2.30
C GLU A 48 -19.43 11.36 -0.91
N GLU A 49 -20.69 10.97 -0.77
CA GLU A 49 -21.27 10.47 0.48
C GLU A 49 -21.02 8.98 0.71
N THR A 50 -20.34 8.30 -0.20
CA THR A 50 -20.03 6.87 -0.05
C THR A 50 -19.17 6.65 1.19
N GLU A 51 -19.60 5.67 2.00
CA GLU A 51 -18.85 5.23 3.15
C GLU A 51 -17.80 4.19 2.77
N PHE A 52 -16.64 4.31 3.39
CA PHE A 52 -15.50 3.42 3.22
C PHE A 52 -15.06 2.84 4.55
N VAL A 53 -14.52 1.62 4.51
CA VAL A 53 -13.60 1.17 5.55
C VAL A 53 -12.25 1.80 5.25
N LEU A 54 -11.75 2.63 6.18
CA LEU A 54 -10.38 3.13 6.16
C LEU A 54 -9.53 2.25 7.08
N LEU A 55 -8.51 1.65 6.51
CA LEU A 55 -7.46 0.96 7.24
C LEU A 55 -6.15 1.74 7.08
N ALA A 56 -5.66 2.33 8.17
CA ALA A 56 -4.35 2.96 8.22
C ALA A 56 -3.42 2.16 9.12
N ARG A 57 -2.23 1.83 8.61
CA ARG A 57 -1.24 1.03 9.34
C ARG A 57 0.14 1.65 9.26
N LEU A 58 0.87 1.57 10.37
CA LEU A 58 2.31 1.73 10.38
C LEU A 58 2.95 0.36 10.11
N ARG A 59 3.67 0.25 9.02
CA ARG A 59 4.35 -0.98 8.62
C ARG A 59 5.77 -0.95 9.15
N ARG A 60 6.16 -2.03 9.83
CA ARG A 60 7.50 -2.18 10.41
C ARG A 60 8.22 -3.35 9.77
N ALA A 61 9.52 -3.19 9.57
CA ALA A 61 10.40 -4.24 9.10
C ALA A 61 11.53 -4.43 10.13
N GLY A 62 11.62 -5.62 10.72
CA GLY A 62 12.57 -5.89 11.81
C GLY A 62 12.40 -4.96 13.00
N GLY A 63 11.17 -4.53 13.31
CA GLY A 63 10.86 -3.60 14.39
C GLY A 63 10.97 -2.10 14.04
N ASP A 64 11.63 -1.75 12.93
CA ASP A 64 11.79 -0.35 12.49
C ASP A 64 10.61 0.11 11.63
N PRO A 65 10.10 1.34 11.81
CA PRO A 65 9.10 1.91 10.92
C PRO A 65 9.60 1.98 9.47
N LEU A 66 8.80 1.55 8.52
CA LEU A 66 9.14 1.58 7.09
C LEU A 66 8.16 2.42 6.28
N ALA A 67 6.86 2.27 6.52
CA ALA A 67 5.84 2.92 5.73
C ALA A 67 4.56 3.17 6.54
N VAL A 68 3.83 4.20 6.14
CA VAL A 68 2.44 4.45 6.56
C VAL A 68 1.53 4.14 5.39
N ASP A 69 0.65 3.18 5.56
CA ASP A 69 -0.24 2.66 4.53
C ASP A 69 -1.69 3.01 4.88
N ARG A 70 -2.43 3.59 3.93
CA ARG A 70 -3.85 3.93 4.08
C ARG A 70 -4.62 3.34 2.92
N ALA A 71 -5.64 2.56 3.21
CA ALA A 71 -6.47 1.92 2.20
C ALA A 71 -7.95 2.22 2.45
N TRP A 72 -8.67 2.51 1.37
CA TRP A 72 -10.10 2.76 1.37
C TRP A 72 -10.78 1.67 0.55
N VAL A 73 -11.69 0.95 1.18
CA VAL A 73 -12.51 -0.08 0.55
C VAL A 73 -13.99 0.29 0.77
N PRO A 74 -14.82 0.33 -0.28
CA PRO A 74 -16.23 0.63 -0.10
C PRO A 74 -16.88 -0.25 0.96
N LEU A 75 -17.64 0.35 1.85
CA LEU A 75 -18.22 -0.33 3.01
C LEU A 75 -19.10 -1.53 2.61
N ASN A 76 -19.84 -1.41 1.50
CA ASN A 76 -20.69 -2.48 1.00
C ASN A 76 -19.93 -3.78 0.66
N HIS A 77 -18.63 -3.69 0.40
CA HIS A 77 -17.76 -4.85 0.18
C HIS A 77 -16.85 -5.14 1.36
N GLY A 78 -16.47 -4.11 2.09
CA GLY A 78 -15.38 -4.15 3.06
C GLY A 78 -15.80 -4.27 4.53
N ALA A 79 -17.11 -4.26 4.85
CA ALA A 79 -17.55 -4.25 6.25
C ALA A 79 -16.92 -5.32 7.14
N PRO A 80 -16.75 -6.58 6.70
CA PRO A 80 -16.09 -7.60 7.53
C PRO A 80 -14.61 -7.34 7.80
N LEU A 81 -13.96 -6.43 7.06
CA LEU A 81 -12.57 -6.05 7.32
C LEU A 81 -12.40 -5.36 8.67
N LEU A 82 -13.46 -4.80 9.24
CA LEU A 82 -13.45 -4.17 10.56
C LEU A 82 -13.14 -5.15 11.69
N ASP A 83 -13.37 -6.44 11.48
CA ASP A 83 -13.17 -7.50 12.48
C ASP A 83 -11.86 -8.29 12.30
N VAL A 84 -11.03 -7.91 11.34
CA VAL A 84 -9.77 -8.60 11.04
C VAL A 84 -8.66 -8.15 11.99
N ASP A 85 -7.82 -9.09 12.42
CA ASP A 85 -6.54 -8.76 13.05
C ASP A 85 -5.51 -8.40 11.99
N TRP A 86 -5.22 -7.11 11.89
CA TRP A 86 -4.35 -6.54 10.86
C TRP A 86 -2.86 -6.54 11.20
N SER A 87 -2.47 -7.14 12.31
CA SER A 87 -1.07 -7.10 12.78
C SER A 87 -0.10 -7.84 11.86
N HIS A 88 -0.56 -8.86 11.14
CA HIS A 88 0.30 -9.73 10.32
C HIS A 88 -0.44 -10.32 9.12
N THR A 89 -1.05 -9.48 8.29
CA THR A 89 -1.73 -9.94 7.07
C THR A 89 -1.79 -8.84 6.02
N ALA A 90 -2.05 -9.22 4.77
CA ALA A 90 -2.16 -8.32 3.63
C ALA A 90 -3.63 -8.02 3.32
N LEU A 91 -3.91 -6.80 2.85
CA LEU A 91 -5.27 -6.35 2.53
C LEU A 91 -5.95 -7.26 1.49
N TYR A 92 -5.26 -7.58 0.40
CA TYR A 92 -5.86 -8.37 -0.68
C TYR A 92 -6.13 -9.82 -0.25
N THR A 93 -5.32 -10.36 0.64
CA THR A 93 -5.57 -11.67 1.27
C THR A 93 -6.90 -11.66 2.02
N GLU A 94 -7.12 -10.65 2.84
CA GLU A 94 -8.35 -10.54 3.62
C GLU A 94 -9.57 -10.18 2.76
N MET A 95 -9.41 -9.32 1.75
CA MET A 95 -10.48 -9.03 0.79
C MET A 95 -10.94 -10.31 0.07
N SER A 96 -10.00 -11.13 -0.37
CA SER A 96 -10.32 -12.42 -0.98
C SER A 96 -11.02 -13.37 -0.01
N ARG A 97 -10.55 -13.42 1.23
CA ARG A 97 -11.14 -14.30 2.27
C ARG A 97 -12.59 -13.96 2.58
N ILE A 98 -12.96 -12.67 2.59
CA ILE A 98 -14.33 -12.23 2.82
C ILE A 98 -15.21 -12.25 1.57
N GLY A 99 -14.66 -12.63 0.41
CA GLY A 99 -15.39 -12.66 -0.86
C GLY A 99 -15.62 -11.29 -1.49
N ALA A 100 -14.88 -10.25 -1.07
CA ALA A 100 -14.93 -8.95 -1.69
C ALA A 100 -14.25 -8.96 -3.08
N PRO A 101 -14.68 -8.10 -4.03
CA PRO A 101 -13.94 -7.91 -5.26
C PRO A 101 -12.50 -7.50 -4.95
N THR A 102 -11.56 -8.39 -5.25
CA THR A 102 -10.14 -8.19 -4.96
C THR A 102 -9.42 -7.71 -6.21
N PRO A 103 -8.60 -6.66 -6.16
CA PRO A 103 -7.91 -6.15 -7.33
C PRO A 103 -7.12 -7.21 -8.09
N THR A 104 -7.28 -7.22 -9.41
CA THR A 104 -6.52 -8.05 -10.34
C THR A 104 -5.72 -7.22 -11.32
N ALA A 105 -5.96 -5.92 -11.37
CA ALA A 105 -5.28 -4.95 -12.21
C ALA A 105 -5.36 -3.57 -11.55
N GLY A 106 -4.78 -2.57 -12.18
CA GLY A 106 -4.84 -1.21 -11.70
C GLY A 106 -3.65 -0.38 -12.18
N TRP A 107 -3.46 0.75 -11.55
CA TRP A 107 -2.29 1.59 -11.78
C TRP A 107 -1.68 2.07 -10.47
N GLU A 108 -0.42 2.47 -10.55
CA GLU A 108 0.35 3.05 -9.46
C GLU A 108 1.00 4.36 -9.92
N ARG A 109 1.11 5.30 -9.00
CA ARG A 109 1.82 6.54 -9.20
C ARG A 109 2.78 6.77 -8.05
N LEU A 110 4.05 6.93 -8.39
CA LEU A 110 5.13 7.13 -7.44
C LEU A 110 5.63 8.56 -7.53
N THR A 111 5.64 9.27 -6.42
CA THR A 111 6.07 10.66 -6.34
C THR A 111 7.03 10.83 -5.18
N PRO A 112 8.21 11.47 -5.36
CA PRO A 112 9.05 11.85 -4.24
C PRO A 112 8.40 13.01 -3.48
N VAL A 113 8.39 12.94 -2.16
CA VAL A 113 7.79 13.96 -1.31
C VAL A 113 8.65 14.22 -0.09
N ILE A 114 8.52 15.41 0.47
CA ILE A 114 8.96 15.70 1.83
C ILE A 114 7.75 15.48 2.73
N PRO A 115 7.78 14.49 3.64
CA PRO A 115 6.62 14.18 4.46
C PRO A 115 6.29 15.31 5.43
N SER A 116 5.02 15.37 5.82
CA SER A 116 4.56 16.26 6.90
C SER A 116 5.32 15.94 8.19
N SER A 117 5.36 16.88 9.13
CA SER A 117 6.01 16.64 10.42
C SER A 117 5.37 15.49 11.19
N ALA A 118 4.06 15.28 11.08
CA ALA A 118 3.34 14.17 11.70
C ALA A 118 3.75 12.82 11.10
N ASP A 119 3.76 12.69 9.77
CA ASP A 119 4.15 11.47 9.08
C ASP A 119 5.64 11.17 9.26
N ARG A 120 6.47 12.21 9.22
CA ARG A 120 7.90 12.07 9.50
C ARG A 120 8.15 11.49 10.90
N LYS A 121 7.39 11.95 11.89
CA LYS A 121 7.48 11.46 13.27
C LYS A 121 7.06 9.99 13.37
N LEU A 122 5.96 9.62 12.71
CA LEU A 122 5.52 8.22 12.63
C LEU A 122 6.58 7.30 12.02
N LEU A 123 7.24 7.77 10.96
CA LEU A 123 8.26 7.01 10.24
C LEU A 123 9.64 7.07 10.89
N GLY A 124 9.84 7.92 11.90
CA GLY A 124 11.16 8.14 12.47
C GLY A 124 12.18 8.73 11.50
N LEU A 125 11.72 9.48 10.49
CA LEU A 125 12.59 10.08 9.48
C LEU A 125 13.26 11.34 10.02
N PRO A 126 14.58 11.51 9.76
CA PRO A 126 15.25 12.77 9.98
C PRO A 126 14.66 13.90 9.15
N SER A 127 14.82 15.14 9.61
CA SER A 127 14.44 16.32 8.82
C SER A 127 15.18 16.35 7.48
N GLY A 128 14.48 16.67 6.40
CA GLY A 128 15.08 16.79 5.06
C GLY A 128 15.25 15.46 4.31
N VAL A 129 14.92 14.33 4.89
CA VAL A 129 14.94 13.05 4.21
C VAL A 129 13.64 12.88 3.43
N ALA A 130 13.77 12.59 2.13
CA ALA A 130 12.62 12.36 1.26
C ALA A 130 11.94 11.02 1.54
N ALA A 131 10.66 10.95 1.23
CA ALA A 131 9.86 9.74 1.20
C ALA A 131 9.31 9.53 -0.21
N PHE A 132 8.87 8.31 -0.50
CA PHE A 132 8.05 8.02 -1.67
C PHE A 132 6.58 8.06 -1.28
N SER A 133 5.77 8.78 -2.05
CA SER A 133 4.32 8.68 -2.00
C SER A 133 3.88 7.75 -3.12
N LEU A 134 3.37 6.59 -2.77
CA LEU A 134 2.82 5.61 -3.71
C LEU A 134 1.31 5.64 -3.64
N GLU A 135 0.66 6.00 -4.74
CA GLU A 135 -0.79 5.91 -4.89
C GLU A 135 -1.12 4.70 -5.75
N ARG A 136 -2.16 3.96 -5.37
CA ARG A 136 -2.61 2.79 -6.10
C ARG A 136 -4.12 2.78 -6.25
N LEU A 137 -4.60 2.62 -7.48
CA LEU A 137 -5.99 2.29 -7.76
C LEU A 137 -6.06 0.81 -8.17
N GLY A 138 -6.74 0.01 -7.38
CA GLY A 138 -7.00 -1.39 -7.68
C GLY A 138 -8.33 -1.56 -8.39
N THR A 139 -8.34 -2.35 -9.46
CA THR A 139 -9.53 -2.67 -10.25
C THR A 139 -9.80 -4.16 -10.27
N PHE A 140 -11.08 -4.50 -10.34
CA PHE A 140 -11.57 -5.86 -10.55
C PHE A 140 -12.62 -5.81 -11.66
N ASP A 141 -12.44 -6.63 -12.69
CA ASP A 141 -13.33 -6.65 -13.87
C ASP A 141 -13.53 -5.26 -14.48
N GLY A 142 -12.45 -4.49 -14.55
CA GLY A 142 -12.43 -3.14 -15.10
C GLY A 142 -13.02 -2.05 -14.20
N LYS A 143 -13.49 -2.38 -13.00
CA LYS A 143 -14.09 -1.43 -12.07
C LYS A 143 -13.17 -1.12 -10.90
N PRO A 144 -13.03 0.16 -10.50
CA PRO A 144 -12.28 0.52 -9.30
C PRO A 144 -12.91 -0.12 -8.04
N VAL A 145 -12.10 -0.75 -7.21
CA VAL A 145 -12.57 -1.44 -6.00
C VAL A 145 -11.77 -1.10 -4.75
N GLU A 146 -10.59 -0.50 -4.89
CA GLU A 146 -9.74 -0.12 -3.76
C GLU A 146 -8.86 1.05 -4.13
N TRP A 147 -8.78 2.03 -3.25
CA TRP A 147 -7.83 3.14 -3.31
C TRP A 147 -6.84 3.04 -2.15
N ARG A 148 -5.57 3.29 -2.45
CA ARG A 148 -4.51 3.21 -1.44
C ARG A 148 -3.49 4.31 -1.62
N THR A 149 -3.01 4.84 -0.50
CA THR A 149 -1.82 5.69 -0.45
C THR A 149 -0.82 5.07 0.52
N THR A 150 0.44 5.04 0.13
CA THR A 150 1.51 4.53 0.99
C THR A 150 2.64 5.53 1.00
N LEU A 151 3.05 5.96 2.17
CA LEU A 151 4.21 6.83 2.37
C LEU A 151 5.36 5.97 2.87
N ILE A 152 6.44 5.89 2.08
CA ILE A 152 7.54 4.95 2.30
C ILE A 152 8.83 5.73 2.54
N ARG A 153 9.60 5.34 3.54
CA ARG A 153 10.92 5.93 3.81
C ARG A 153 11.82 5.85 2.58
N GLY A 154 12.31 7.01 2.10
CA GLY A 154 13.20 7.07 0.95
C GLY A 154 14.65 6.65 1.23
N ASP A 155 15.04 6.58 2.50
CA ASP A 155 16.38 6.17 2.93
C ASP A 155 16.54 4.65 3.10
N ARG A 156 15.44 3.88 3.00
CA ARG A 156 15.44 2.42 3.18
C ARG A 156 14.74 1.65 2.07
N TYR A 157 14.16 2.32 1.10
CA TYR A 157 13.37 1.68 0.06
C TYR A 157 13.76 2.18 -1.32
N ARG A 158 13.79 1.27 -2.29
CA ARG A 158 14.02 1.61 -3.70
C ARG A 158 13.05 0.83 -4.59
N PHE A 159 12.78 1.40 -5.74
CA PHE A 159 12.01 0.74 -6.78
C PHE A 159 12.94 0.39 -7.93
N VAL A 160 12.81 -0.82 -8.45
CA VAL A 160 13.64 -1.36 -9.51
C VAL A 160 12.77 -1.76 -10.68
N SER A 161 13.17 -1.38 -11.89
CA SER A 161 12.54 -1.81 -13.14
C SER A 161 13.60 -2.35 -14.07
N GLU A 162 13.44 -3.57 -14.54
CA GLU A 162 14.26 -4.15 -15.60
C GLU A 162 13.55 -3.99 -16.94
N TRP A 163 14.34 -3.77 -17.97
CA TRP A 163 13.82 -3.62 -19.33
C TRP A 163 14.75 -4.31 -20.33
N SER A 164 14.21 -4.68 -21.49
CA SER A 164 15.00 -5.25 -22.57
C SER A 164 14.57 -4.64 -23.91
N SER A 165 15.48 -4.60 -24.88
CA SER A 165 15.22 -4.01 -26.20
C SER A 165 14.27 -4.80 -27.08
N ASP A 166 13.92 -6.04 -26.73
CA ASP A 166 12.98 -6.89 -27.46
C ASP A 166 11.51 -6.68 -27.04
N GLY A 167 11.24 -5.69 -26.18
CA GLY A 167 9.90 -5.37 -25.72
C GLY A 167 9.30 -6.38 -24.76
N SER A 168 10.04 -7.43 -24.37
CA SER A 168 9.65 -8.29 -23.26
C SER A 168 9.90 -7.53 -21.94
N GLY A 169 9.01 -6.57 -21.62
CA GLY A 169 8.95 -5.93 -20.31
C GLY A 169 8.72 -7.02 -19.28
N GLY A 170 9.79 -7.67 -18.89
CA GLY A 170 9.76 -8.84 -18.06
C GLY A 170 9.34 -8.50 -16.64
N ALA A 171 8.56 -9.38 -16.06
CA ALA A 171 8.40 -9.45 -14.62
C ALA A 171 9.78 -9.45 -13.97
N LEU A 172 10.00 -8.52 -13.06
CA LEU A 172 11.25 -8.35 -12.34
C LEU A 172 11.55 -9.60 -11.52
N ARG A 173 12.73 -10.14 -11.71
CA ARG A 173 13.24 -11.19 -10.83
C ARG A 173 13.95 -10.53 -9.67
N PRO A 174 13.70 -10.96 -8.43
CA PRO A 174 14.54 -10.52 -7.32
C PRO A 174 15.99 -10.96 -7.61
N THR A 175 16.89 -10.01 -7.59
CA THR A 175 18.31 -10.32 -7.59
C THR A 175 18.69 -10.86 -6.22
N SER A 176 19.22 -12.07 -6.23
CA SER A 176 19.82 -12.72 -5.07
C SER A 176 20.99 -11.92 -4.49
#